data_c9d5a8b6e99dab4789a68dceb6a518b7
#
_entry.id   c9d5a8b6e99dab4789a68dceb6a518b7
#
_cell.length_a   1.000
_cell.length_b   1.000
_cell.length_c   1.000
_cell.angle_alpha   90.00
_cell.angle_beta   90.00
_cell.angle_gamma   90.00
#
_symmetry.space_group_name_H-M   'P 1'
#
loop_
_entity.id
_entity.type
_entity.pdbx_description
1 polymer ?
#
loop_
_entity_poly.entity_id
_entity_poly.type
_entity_poly.pdbx_seq_one_letter_code
_entity_poly.pdbx_strand_id
1 'polypeptide(L)'
;LNLLEIIDNPLQDIPLAAVMYSPIGHFSSEELAVIRAEEPPSQCKHLYDAATSFAQKYSDPTDAKNKESCHELAGRLRTFFNQLETYRRKSRYLLLRELLVYVLEDSGYYEFISAMPGAATRKANLDMLLERAGAFEKTSYQGVFQFVRYINSLKKYSVDYASAQELAQNQ
;
A
#
# COMPACT_ATOMS: atom_id res chain seq x y z
N LEU A 1 6.38 1.69 1.01
CA LEU A 1 6.69 0.63 0.03
C LEU A 1 5.50 -0.28 -0.23
N ASN A 2 4.77 -0.73 0.80
CA ASN A 2 3.62 -1.64 0.64
C ASN A 2 2.63 -1.15 -0.44
N LEU A 3 2.39 0.16 -0.55
CA LEU A 3 1.52 0.72 -1.59
C LEU A 3 2.08 0.46 -3.01
N LEU A 4 3.39 0.59 -3.21
CA LEU A 4 4.03 0.24 -4.48
C LEU A 4 3.94 -1.27 -4.77
N GLU A 5 4.06 -2.10 -3.74
CA GLU A 5 3.92 -3.56 -3.87
C GLU A 5 2.52 -3.95 -4.35
N ILE A 6 1.46 -3.32 -3.83
CA ILE A 6 0.09 -3.60 -4.28
C ILE A 6 -0.28 -2.91 -5.59
N ILE A 7 0.37 -1.83 -5.97
CA ILE A 7 0.26 -1.24 -7.32
C ILE A 7 0.79 -2.23 -8.34
N ASP A 8 1.92 -2.89 -8.06
CA ASP A 8 2.49 -3.93 -8.91
C ASP A 8 1.60 -5.20 -8.88
N ASN A 9 1.38 -5.75 -7.70
CA ASN A 9 0.59 -6.97 -7.51
C ASN A 9 -0.33 -6.87 -6.27
N PRO A 10 -1.65 -6.67 -6.45
CA PRO A 10 -2.60 -6.53 -5.34
C PRO A 10 -2.91 -7.85 -4.61
N LEU A 11 -2.49 -9.00 -5.13
CA LEU A 11 -2.71 -10.31 -4.51
C LEU A 11 -1.73 -10.61 -3.36
N GLN A 12 -0.92 -9.64 -2.96
CA GLN A 12 -0.03 -9.74 -1.81
C GLN A 12 -0.78 -9.35 -0.54
N ASP A 13 -1.24 -10.32 0.24
CA ASP A 13 -2.12 -10.11 1.40
C ASP A 13 -1.52 -9.19 2.47
N ILE A 14 -0.22 -9.37 2.82
CA ILE A 14 0.44 -8.57 3.86
C ILE A 14 0.59 -7.10 3.44
N PRO A 15 1.12 -6.75 2.27
CA PRO A 15 1.16 -5.37 1.79
C PRO A 15 -0.23 -4.75 1.67
N LEU A 16 -1.22 -5.51 1.17
CA LEU A 16 -2.59 -5.01 1.01
C LEU A 16 -3.22 -4.69 2.37
N ALA A 17 -3.17 -5.61 3.32
CA ALA A 17 -3.68 -5.37 4.67
C ALA A 17 -2.99 -4.16 5.34
N ALA A 18 -1.66 -4.04 5.17
CA ALA A 18 -0.90 -2.91 5.72
C ALA A 18 -1.33 -1.56 5.12
N VAL A 19 -1.61 -1.50 3.80
CA VAL A 19 -2.09 -0.28 3.16
C VAL A 19 -3.54 0.02 3.56
N MET A 20 -4.41 -0.98 3.60
CA MET A 20 -5.80 -0.81 4.03
C MET A 20 -5.87 -0.28 5.46
N TYR A 21 -5.06 -0.80 6.39
CA TYR A 21 -5.01 -0.35 7.78
C TYR A 21 -4.32 1.02 7.95
N SER A 22 -3.52 1.45 6.99
CA SER A 22 -2.77 2.72 7.04
C SER A 22 -3.67 3.95 6.87
N PRO A 23 -3.13 5.16 7.09
CA PRO A 23 -3.81 6.43 6.77
C PRO A 23 -4.20 6.62 5.30
N ILE A 24 -3.80 5.72 4.41
CA ILE A 24 -4.21 5.72 3.00
C ILE A 24 -5.54 4.99 2.82
N GLY A 25 -5.70 3.84 3.49
CA GLY A 25 -6.93 3.04 3.39
C GLY A 25 -8.00 3.39 4.43
N HIS A 26 -7.59 3.78 5.63
CA HIS A 26 -8.46 4.09 6.76
C HIS A 26 -9.41 2.95 7.18
N PHE A 27 -9.00 1.69 6.99
CA PHE A 27 -9.77 0.54 7.49
C PHE A 27 -9.27 0.12 8.87
N SER A 28 -10.19 -0.30 9.73
CA SER A 28 -9.84 -0.84 11.04
C SER A 28 -9.50 -2.34 10.97
N SER A 29 -8.86 -2.85 12.02
CA SER A 29 -8.59 -4.29 12.16
C SER A 29 -9.87 -5.11 12.23
N GLU A 30 -10.91 -4.56 12.86
CA GLU A 30 -12.24 -5.18 12.97
C GLU A 30 -12.92 -5.27 11.61
N GLU A 31 -12.83 -4.23 10.78
CA GLU A 31 -13.36 -4.24 9.42
C GLU A 31 -12.67 -5.27 8.54
N LEU A 32 -11.34 -5.39 8.64
CA LEU A 32 -10.60 -6.43 7.92
C LEU A 32 -10.97 -7.83 8.41
N ALA A 33 -11.22 -8.00 9.71
CA ALA A 33 -11.69 -9.26 10.27
C ALA A 33 -13.10 -9.61 9.78
N VAL A 34 -14.01 -8.64 9.67
CA VAL A 34 -15.37 -8.83 9.13
C VAL A 34 -15.29 -9.30 7.67
N ILE A 35 -14.46 -8.68 6.83
CA ILE A 35 -14.27 -9.09 5.43
C ILE A 35 -13.81 -10.56 5.37
N ARG A 36 -12.85 -10.95 6.21
CA ARG A 36 -12.33 -12.32 6.23
C ARG A 36 -13.30 -13.34 6.83
N ALA A 37 -14.16 -12.93 7.76
CA ALA A 37 -15.20 -13.79 8.33
C ALA A 37 -16.32 -14.09 7.33
N GLU A 38 -16.72 -13.09 6.54
CA GLU A 38 -17.74 -13.24 5.49
C GLU A 38 -17.22 -13.98 4.24
N GLU A 39 -15.95 -13.79 3.92
CA GLU A 39 -15.26 -14.36 2.75
C GLU A 39 -14.01 -15.13 3.20
N PRO A 40 -14.20 -16.36 3.75
CA PRO A 40 -13.10 -17.11 4.34
C PRO A 40 -12.08 -17.61 3.29
N PRO A 41 -10.83 -17.92 3.70
CA PRO A 41 -9.77 -18.37 2.79
C PRO A 41 -10.12 -19.65 1.99
N SER A 42 -11.09 -20.43 2.46
CA SER A 42 -11.61 -21.59 1.70
C SER A 42 -12.37 -21.19 0.42
N GLN A 43 -12.92 -19.98 0.38
CA GLN A 43 -13.66 -19.43 -0.77
C GLN A 43 -12.81 -18.40 -1.52
N CYS A 44 -12.16 -17.49 -0.79
CA CYS A 44 -11.32 -16.43 -1.35
C CYS A 44 -9.91 -16.56 -0.80
N LYS A 45 -8.97 -17.04 -1.62
CA LYS A 45 -7.59 -17.29 -1.21
C LYS A 45 -6.88 -16.01 -0.77
N HIS A 46 -6.99 -14.95 -1.56
CA HIS A 46 -6.33 -13.67 -1.30
C HIS A 46 -7.27 -12.66 -0.64
N LEU A 47 -6.71 -11.76 0.17
CA LEU A 47 -7.46 -10.66 0.77
C LEU A 47 -8.11 -9.75 -0.27
N TYR A 48 -7.44 -9.55 -1.42
CA TYR A 48 -7.97 -8.78 -2.54
C TYR A 48 -9.28 -9.38 -3.05
N ASP A 49 -9.31 -10.70 -3.28
CA ASP A 49 -10.50 -11.40 -3.78
C ASP A 49 -11.63 -11.35 -2.74
N ALA A 50 -11.30 -11.56 -1.46
CA ALA A 50 -12.26 -11.46 -0.37
C ALA A 50 -12.89 -10.06 -0.27
N ALA A 51 -12.06 -9.02 -0.30
CA ALA A 51 -12.53 -7.64 -0.19
C ALA A 51 -13.35 -7.19 -1.41
N THR A 52 -12.99 -7.65 -2.61
CA THR A 52 -13.76 -7.35 -3.84
C THR A 52 -15.08 -8.13 -3.89
N SER A 53 -15.09 -9.39 -3.47
CA SER A 53 -16.31 -10.19 -3.31
C SER A 53 -17.25 -9.57 -2.29
N PHE A 54 -16.73 -9.18 -1.12
CA PHE A 54 -17.50 -8.47 -0.09
C PHE A 54 -18.10 -7.17 -0.63
N ALA A 55 -17.30 -6.35 -1.32
CA ALA A 55 -17.76 -5.08 -1.89
C ALA A 55 -18.88 -5.27 -2.94
N GLN A 56 -18.85 -6.37 -3.67
CA GLN A 56 -19.88 -6.72 -4.65
C GLN A 56 -21.15 -7.26 -3.98
N LYS A 57 -21.01 -8.15 -2.99
CA LYS A 57 -22.10 -8.77 -2.23
C LYS A 57 -22.97 -7.73 -1.53
N TYR A 58 -22.35 -6.71 -0.95
CA TYR A 58 -23.03 -5.62 -0.22
C TYR A 58 -23.17 -4.34 -1.06
N SER A 59 -23.30 -4.46 -2.38
CA SER A 59 -23.46 -3.30 -3.27
C SER A 59 -24.86 -2.72 -3.28
N ASP A 60 -25.90 -3.53 -3.03
CA ASP A 60 -27.30 -3.11 -3.08
C ASP A 60 -27.80 -2.66 -1.71
N PRO A 61 -28.14 -1.36 -1.52
CA PRO A 61 -28.65 -0.83 -0.27
C PRO A 61 -30.09 -1.27 0.04
N THR A 62 -30.82 -1.81 -0.97
CA THR A 62 -32.22 -2.21 -0.81
C THR A 62 -32.40 -3.64 -0.28
N ASP A 63 -31.30 -4.41 -0.20
CA ASP A 63 -31.34 -5.77 0.37
C ASP A 63 -31.48 -5.71 1.89
N ALA A 64 -32.68 -5.98 2.39
CA ALA A 64 -33.02 -5.95 3.82
C ALA A 64 -32.20 -6.91 4.70
N LYS A 65 -31.43 -7.82 4.11
CA LYS A 65 -30.50 -8.73 4.82
C LYS A 65 -29.14 -8.05 5.08
N ASN A 66 -28.83 -6.94 4.41
CA ASN A 66 -27.57 -6.26 4.54
C ASN A 66 -27.60 -5.32 5.75
N LYS A 67 -26.66 -5.53 6.66
CA LYS A 67 -26.42 -4.57 7.75
C LYS A 67 -25.91 -3.27 7.14
N GLU A 68 -26.44 -2.12 7.57
CA GLU A 68 -26.03 -0.79 7.11
C GLU A 68 -24.48 -0.61 7.16
N SER A 69 -23.86 -1.11 8.24
CA SER A 69 -22.40 -1.10 8.39
C SER A 69 -21.64 -1.89 7.30
N CYS A 70 -22.21 -2.99 6.81
CA CYS A 70 -21.58 -3.75 5.71
C CYS A 70 -21.70 -3.02 4.37
N HIS A 71 -22.82 -2.32 4.15
CA HIS A 71 -23.02 -1.50 2.96
C HIS A 71 -22.04 -0.31 2.92
N GLU A 72 -21.88 0.39 4.04
CA GLU A 72 -20.91 1.48 4.18
C GLU A 72 -19.48 0.99 3.93
N LEU A 73 -19.09 -0.12 4.57
CA LEU A 73 -17.78 -0.75 4.36
C LEU A 73 -17.56 -1.14 2.90
N ALA A 74 -18.56 -1.73 2.25
CA ALA A 74 -18.52 -2.07 0.83
C ALA A 74 -18.32 -0.83 -0.06
N GLY A 75 -18.96 0.29 0.28
CA GLY A 75 -18.77 1.58 -0.41
C GLY A 75 -17.33 2.07 -0.32
N ARG A 76 -16.75 2.03 0.87
CA ARG A 76 -15.35 2.42 1.11
C ARG A 76 -14.36 1.50 0.40
N LEU A 77 -14.62 0.19 0.37
CA LEU A 77 -13.81 -0.77 -0.37
C LEU A 77 -13.80 -0.46 -1.87
N ARG A 78 -14.98 -0.17 -2.47
CA ARG A 78 -15.06 0.21 -3.88
C ARG A 78 -14.25 1.47 -4.18
N THR A 79 -14.35 2.49 -3.34
CA THR A 79 -13.57 3.72 -3.48
C THR A 79 -12.07 3.43 -3.43
N PHE A 80 -11.61 2.67 -2.45
CA PHE A 80 -10.22 2.27 -2.28
C PHE A 80 -9.69 1.48 -3.49
N PHE A 81 -10.42 0.47 -3.97
CA PHE A 81 -9.96 -0.31 -5.12
C PHE A 81 -10.00 0.45 -6.43
N ASN A 82 -10.95 1.37 -6.63
CA ASN A 82 -10.97 2.27 -7.78
C ASN A 82 -9.75 3.22 -7.79
N GLN A 83 -9.37 3.71 -6.63
CA GLN A 83 -8.16 4.52 -6.47
C GLN A 83 -6.90 3.68 -6.75
N LEU A 84 -6.80 2.48 -6.18
CA LEU A 84 -5.70 1.55 -6.45
C LEU A 84 -5.58 1.22 -7.94
N GLU A 85 -6.70 0.93 -8.62
CA GLU A 85 -6.67 0.65 -10.06
C GLU A 85 -6.26 1.89 -10.88
N THR A 86 -6.59 3.09 -10.41
CA THR A 86 -6.10 4.32 -11.02
C THR A 86 -4.58 4.44 -10.90
N TYR A 87 -4.00 4.12 -9.75
CA TYR A 87 -2.54 4.08 -9.55
C TYR A 87 -1.88 3.02 -10.44
N ARG A 88 -2.45 1.83 -10.50
CA ARG A 88 -1.98 0.74 -11.37
C ARG A 88 -2.04 1.10 -12.84
N ARG A 89 -3.08 1.79 -13.29
CA ARG A 89 -3.17 2.29 -14.67
C ARG A 89 -2.11 3.35 -14.95
N LYS A 90 -1.91 4.28 -14.02
CA LYS A 90 -0.88 5.34 -14.16
C LYS A 90 0.54 4.78 -14.12
N SER A 91 0.81 3.71 -13.38
CA SER A 91 2.13 3.08 -13.33
C SER A 91 2.62 2.51 -14.66
N ARG A 92 1.71 2.35 -15.65
CA ARG A 92 2.05 1.85 -16.98
C ARG A 92 2.65 2.91 -17.91
N TYR A 93 2.46 4.20 -17.61
CA TYR A 93 2.88 5.29 -18.50
C TYR A 93 3.57 6.46 -17.80
N LEU A 94 3.40 6.64 -16.50
CA LEU A 94 4.14 7.64 -15.75
C LEU A 94 5.54 7.13 -15.40
N LEU A 95 6.48 8.05 -15.35
CA LEU A 95 7.77 7.80 -14.74
C LEU A 95 7.58 7.48 -13.25
N LEU A 96 8.46 6.69 -12.69
CA LEU A 96 8.33 6.20 -11.30
C LEU A 96 8.28 7.35 -10.27
N ARG A 97 9.11 8.37 -10.45
CA ARG A 97 9.10 9.55 -9.60
C ARG A 97 7.78 10.32 -9.71
N GLU A 98 7.26 10.48 -10.93
CA GLU A 98 5.97 11.14 -11.17
C GLU A 98 4.82 10.35 -10.56
N LEU A 99 4.84 9.03 -10.69
CA LEU A 99 3.87 8.14 -10.04
C LEU A 99 3.89 8.31 -8.52
N LEU A 100 5.08 8.32 -7.92
CA LEU A 100 5.22 8.49 -6.47
C LEU A 100 4.67 9.85 -5.99
N VAL A 101 5.00 10.94 -6.68
CA VAL A 101 4.45 12.27 -6.36
C VAL A 101 2.94 12.25 -6.46
N TYR A 102 2.41 11.76 -7.59
CA TYR A 102 0.96 11.65 -7.79
C TYR A 102 0.27 10.86 -6.66
N VAL A 103 0.80 9.72 -6.30
CA VAL A 103 0.23 8.84 -5.26
C VAL A 103 0.28 9.49 -3.88
N LEU A 104 1.36 10.20 -3.54
CA LEU A 104 1.51 10.88 -2.24
C LEU A 104 0.53 12.05 -2.10
N GLU A 105 0.29 12.81 -3.18
CA GLU A 105 -0.66 13.91 -3.22
C GLU A 105 -2.11 13.40 -3.21
N ASP A 106 -2.46 12.48 -4.12
CA ASP A 106 -3.81 11.97 -4.29
C ASP A 106 -4.32 11.18 -3.07
N SER A 107 -3.42 10.50 -2.35
CA SER A 107 -3.76 9.78 -1.11
C SER A 107 -3.82 10.67 0.14
N GLY A 108 -3.45 11.95 0.05
CA GLY A 108 -3.31 12.84 1.20
C GLY A 108 -2.22 12.41 2.20
N TYR A 109 -1.35 11.46 1.82
CA TYR A 109 -0.35 10.92 2.73
C TYR A 109 0.72 11.95 3.09
N TYR A 110 1.05 12.85 2.17
CA TYR A 110 2.03 13.91 2.42
C TYR A 110 1.53 14.90 3.48
N GLU A 111 0.26 15.31 3.41
CA GLU A 111 -0.41 16.16 4.39
C GLU A 111 -0.48 15.47 5.75
N PHE A 112 -0.86 14.19 5.75
CA PHE A 112 -0.94 13.40 6.98
C PHE A 112 0.39 13.36 7.73
N ILE A 113 1.50 13.00 7.07
CA ILE A 113 2.82 12.96 7.73
C ILE A 113 3.31 14.34 8.16
N SER A 114 2.85 15.40 7.49
CA SER A 114 3.20 16.78 7.81
C SER A 114 2.58 17.23 9.13
N ALA A 115 1.46 16.67 9.52
CA ALA A 115 0.76 16.93 10.77
C ALA A 115 1.26 16.07 11.95
N MET A 116 2.10 15.07 11.69
CA MET A 116 2.59 14.14 12.73
C MET A 116 3.82 14.68 13.47
N PRO A 117 4.03 14.27 14.74
CA PRO A 117 5.31 14.51 15.43
C PRO A 117 6.47 13.92 14.63
N GLY A 118 7.58 14.65 14.50
CA GLY A 118 8.73 14.24 13.69
C GLY A 118 8.52 14.37 12.18
N ALA A 119 7.62 15.24 11.75
CA ALA A 119 7.32 15.52 10.34
C ALA A 119 8.58 15.78 9.49
N ALA A 120 9.56 16.52 9.99
CA ALA A 120 10.79 16.83 9.27
C ALA A 120 11.55 15.57 8.83
N THR A 121 11.74 14.60 9.74
CA THR A 121 12.41 13.33 9.44
C THR A 121 11.60 12.48 8.45
N ARG A 122 10.28 12.46 8.60
CA ARG A 122 9.39 11.70 7.70
C ARG A 122 9.40 12.28 6.29
N LYS A 123 9.34 13.60 6.15
CA LYS A 123 9.47 14.29 4.86
C LYS A 123 10.83 14.02 4.21
N ALA A 124 11.92 14.16 4.97
CA ALA A 124 13.25 13.83 4.46
C ALA A 124 13.35 12.39 3.94
N ASN A 125 12.70 11.42 4.60
CA ASN A 125 12.65 10.04 4.13
C ASN A 125 11.85 9.90 2.82
N LEU A 126 10.76 10.66 2.65
CA LEU A 126 10.02 10.68 1.37
C LEU A 126 10.82 11.36 0.27
N ASP A 127 11.46 12.48 0.55
CA ASP A 127 12.30 13.17 -0.42
C ASP A 127 13.45 12.27 -0.89
N MET A 128 14.09 11.54 0.04
CA MET A 128 15.10 10.53 -0.29
C MET A 128 14.52 9.41 -1.16
N LEU A 129 13.28 8.96 -0.91
CA LEU A 129 12.62 7.95 -1.75
C LEU A 129 12.39 8.49 -3.17
N LEU A 130 11.95 9.75 -3.31
CA LEU A 130 11.73 10.41 -4.60
C LEU A 130 13.05 10.62 -5.38
N GLU A 131 14.14 10.98 -4.68
CA GLU A 131 15.46 11.09 -5.28
C GLU A 131 15.97 9.73 -5.78
N ARG A 132 15.79 8.67 -4.98
CA ARG A 132 16.16 7.30 -5.37
C ARG A 132 15.34 6.81 -6.57
N ALA A 133 14.06 7.16 -6.63
CA ALA A 133 13.22 6.84 -7.79
C ALA A 133 13.75 7.53 -9.06
N GLY A 134 14.05 8.83 -9.00
CA GLY A 134 14.63 9.56 -10.13
C GLY A 134 16.04 9.07 -10.54
N ALA A 135 16.85 8.61 -9.59
CA ALA A 135 18.14 7.98 -9.88
C ALA A 135 17.97 6.61 -10.54
N PHE A 136 17.01 5.81 -10.06
CA PHE A 136 16.70 4.49 -10.59
C PHE A 136 16.22 4.55 -12.05
N GLU A 137 15.44 5.55 -12.42
CA GLU A 137 14.96 5.77 -13.81
C GLU A 137 16.08 5.97 -14.83
N LYS A 138 17.26 6.43 -14.38
CA LYS A 138 18.45 6.58 -15.23
C LYS A 138 19.18 5.27 -15.49
N THR A 139 18.77 4.20 -14.82
CA THR A 139 19.35 2.86 -15.02
C THR A 139 18.63 2.11 -16.15
N SER A 140 19.18 0.95 -16.53
CA SER A 140 18.53 0.07 -17.50
C SER A 140 17.31 -0.69 -16.94
N TYR A 141 17.08 -0.60 -15.63
CA TYR A 141 15.93 -1.22 -14.98
C TYR A 141 14.76 -0.26 -14.93
N GLN A 142 13.55 -0.75 -15.23
CA GLN A 142 12.35 0.06 -15.26
C GLN A 142 11.18 -0.60 -14.53
N GLY A 143 10.20 0.22 -14.12
CA GLY A 143 8.95 -0.23 -13.53
C GLY A 143 8.97 -0.38 -12.01
N VAL A 144 7.76 -0.39 -11.45
CA VAL A 144 7.50 -0.43 -10.00
C VAL A 144 8.10 -1.67 -9.36
N PHE A 145 7.93 -2.85 -9.97
CA PHE A 145 8.46 -4.12 -9.48
C PHE A 145 9.96 -4.10 -9.24
N GLN A 146 10.73 -3.67 -10.24
CA GLN A 146 12.19 -3.62 -10.12
C GLN A 146 12.65 -2.61 -9.09
N PHE A 147 11.95 -1.48 -8.98
CA PHE A 147 12.24 -0.49 -7.95
C PHE A 147 11.96 -1.00 -6.54
N VAL A 148 10.83 -1.66 -6.32
CA VAL A 148 10.52 -2.29 -5.02
C VAL A 148 11.61 -3.30 -4.63
N ARG A 149 12.04 -4.16 -5.55
CA ARG A 149 13.16 -5.09 -5.32
C ARG A 149 14.45 -4.37 -4.99
N TYR A 150 14.78 -3.31 -5.71
CA TYR A 150 15.97 -2.49 -5.45
C TYR A 150 15.94 -1.91 -4.03
N ILE A 151 14.84 -1.28 -3.62
CA ILE A 151 14.71 -0.69 -2.28
C ILE A 151 14.76 -1.78 -1.19
N ASN A 152 14.12 -2.92 -1.39
CA ASN A 152 14.15 -4.03 -0.44
C ASN A 152 15.57 -4.61 -0.30
N SER A 153 16.34 -4.68 -1.39
CA SER A 153 17.76 -5.07 -1.34
C SER A 153 18.58 -4.07 -0.53
N LEU A 154 18.40 -2.76 -0.74
CA LEU A 154 19.11 -1.73 0.03
C LEU A 154 18.81 -1.83 1.53
N LYS A 155 17.56 -2.09 1.91
CA LYS A 155 17.18 -2.30 3.31
C LYS A 155 17.91 -3.49 3.92
N LYS A 156 17.95 -4.62 3.21
CA LYS A 156 18.63 -5.82 3.67
C LYS A 156 20.11 -5.57 3.92
N TYR A 157 20.80 -4.95 2.96
CA TYR A 157 22.23 -4.63 3.10
C TYR A 157 22.50 -3.64 4.24
N SER A 158 21.63 -2.63 4.47
CA SER A 158 21.81 -1.68 5.57
C SER A 158 21.63 -2.31 6.95
N VAL A 159 20.73 -3.29 7.08
CA VAL A 159 20.55 -4.07 8.32
C VAL A 159 21.76 -4.99 8.56
N ASP A 160 22.24 -5.69 7.52
CA ASP A 160 23.40 -6.57 7.62
C ASP A 160 24.67 -5.78 7.99
N TYR A 161 24.82 -4.56 7.47
CA TYR A 161 25.98 -3.69 7.79
C TYR A 161 25.93 -3.17 9.23
N ALA A 162 24.76 -2.79 9.73
CA ALA A 162 24.58 -2.35 11.12
C ALA A 162 24.86 -3.49 12.11
N SER A 163 24.38 -4.70 11.84
CA SER A 163 24.66 -5.87 12.68
C SER A 163 26.12 -6.29 12.68
N ALA A 164 26.83 -6.14 11.55
CA ALA A 164 28.27 -6.40 11.45
C ALA A 164 29.10 -5.37 12.25
N GLN A 165 28.69 -4.10 12.28
CA GLN A 165 29.36 -3.08 13.08
C GLN A 165 29.17 -3.31 14.58
N GLU A 166 27.98 -3.71 15.04
CA GLU A 166 27.74 -4.04 16.44
C GLU A 166 28.58 -5.23 16.93
N LEU A 167 28.75 -6.25 16.09
CA LEU A 167 29.61 -7.40 16.38
C LEU A 167 31.10 -7.01 16.45
N ALA A 168 31.55 -6.08 15.61
CA ALA A 168 32.93 -5.62 15.60
C ALA A 168 33.28 -4.67 16.77
N GLN A 169 32.30 -4.00 17.37
CA GLN A 169 32.49 -3.12 18.54
C GLN A 169 32.48 -3.88 19.87
N ASN A 170 32.00 -5.12 19.89
CA ASN A 170 31.93 -5.98 21.09
C ASN A 170 33.08 -6.99 21.18
N GLN A 171 34.10 -6.90 20.34
CA GLN A 171 35.37 -7.63 20.41
C GLN A 171 36.52 -6.72 20.85
#